data_9b18af84c9cfff49aded010f505fe4b7
#
_entry.id   9b18af84c9cfff49aded010f505fe4b7
#
_cell.length_a   1.000
_cell.length_b   1.000
_cell.length_c   1.000
_cell.angle_alpha   90.00
_cell.angle_beta   90.00
_cell.angle_gamma   90.00
#
_symmetry.space_group_name_H-M   'P 1'
#
loop_
_entity.id
_entity.type
_entity.pdbx_description
1 polymer ?
#
loop_
_entity_poly.entity_id
_entity_poly.type
_entity_poly.pdbx_seq_one_letter_code
_entity_poly.pdbx_strand_id
1 'polypeptide(L)'
;EENRDRYDYRQILWYYRWIITIAKQYASISKAKLTELLTDFEQRYRDEGAGMKIVHESKFGFYSESGELELAEKELELHRTATFSIFVGCRDCRKLFAKTYLIDRGRYEEVLELLSPVLNQQVTCHLNERYGYHIAMLAAMMLGRWKEAEIYAVKSSREIDLTLGMLYVASPHLIYYGITAQFSAGRDVFEKQFPFVLKPVSDLPKLEFLIGAQVYFNRLQRSGRKTIRLSVPEHSELHPEKEVYQVGELLLFIEKEIDRIATAFDHRNENTYYKEFVAEMAHRYEQVEQPQN
;
A
#
# COMPACT_ATOMS: atom_id res chain seq x y z
N GLU A 1 12.07 -1.92 -31.63
CA GLU A 1 13.48 -1.83 -32.08
C GLU A 1 13.61 -1.20 -33.48
N GLU A 2 12.77 -1.56 -34.46
CA GLU A 2 12.82 -1.02 -35.83
C GLU A 2 12.59 0.50 -35.95
N ASN A 3 12.11 1.18 -34.91
CA ASN A 3 11.80 2.61 -34.90
C ASN A 3 12.51 3.37 -33.78
N ARG A 4 13.65 2.88 -33.31
CA ARG A 4 14.41 3.45 -32.19
C ARG A 4 14.75 4.94 -32.38
N ASP A 5 15.03 5.36 -33.63
CA ASP A 5 15.38 6.73 -33.97
C ASP A 5 14.17 7.69 -34.03
N ARG A 6 12.93 7.14 -33.99
CA ARG A 6 11.69 7.93 -34.05
C ARG A 6 11.09 8.24 -32.69
N TYR A 7 11.50 7.53 -31.64
CA TYR A 7 10.94 7.66 -30.30
C TYR A 7 12.04 7.91 -29.28
N ASP A 8 11.72 8.69 -28.26
CA ASP A 8 12.60 8.82 -27.09
C ASP A 8 12.59 7.49 -26.31
N TYR A 9 13.56 6.64 -26.62
CA TYR A 9 13.70 5.32 -26.02
C TYR A 9 13.87 5.39 -24.49
N ARG A 10 14.43 6.49 -23.97
CA ARG A 10 14.57 6.74 -22.53
C ARG A 10 13.21 6.89 -21.85
N GLN A 11 12.31 7.62 -22.50
CA GLN A 11 10.94 7.78 -22.02
C GLN A 11 10.18 6.45 -22.07
N ILE A 12 10.40 5.61 -23.07
CA ILE A 12 9.81 4.28 -23.17
C ILE A 12 10.28 3.40 -22.00
N LEU A 13 11.59 3.37 -21.69
CA LEU A 13 12.11 2.63 -20.54
C LEU A 13 11.56 3.13 -19.21
N TRP A 14 11.36 4.46 -19.08
CA TRP A 14 10.74 5.03 -17.90
C TRP A 14 9.28 4.58 -17.74
N TYR A 15 8.48 4.55 -18.83
CA TYR A 15 7.11 4.01 -18.80
C TYR A 15 7.08 2.50 -18.56
N TYR A 16 8.05 1.76 -19.06
CA TYR A 16 8.14 0.32 -18.85
C TYR A 16 8.25 -0.02 -17.35
N ARG A 17 9.02 0.74 -16.59
CA ARG A 17 9.04 0.63 -15.13
C ARG A 17 7.64 0.74 -14.52
N TRP A 18 6.85 1.72 -14.96
CA TRP A 18 5.49 1.90 -14.43
C TRP A 18 4.57 0.74 -14.80
N ILE A 19 4.71 0.18 -16.00
CA ILE A 19 3.98 -1.02 -16.40
C ILE A 19 4.29 -2.16 -15.43
N ILE A 20 5.56 -2.43 -15.13
CA ILE A 20 5.96 -3.47 -14.17
C ILE A 20 5.39 -3.18 -12.77
N THR A 21 5.51 -1.94 -12.31
CA THR A 21 5.01 -1.52 -10.98
C THR A 21 3.50 -1.73 -10.84
N ILE A 22 2.74 -1.51 -11.90
CA ILE A 22 1.29 -1.70 -11.90
C ILE A 22 0.94 -3.18 -12.14
N ALA A 23 1.60 -3.86 -13.06
CA ALA A 23 1.31 -5.25 -13.43
C ALA A 23 1.39 -6.20 -12.21
N LYS A 24 2.39 -6.03 -11.35
CA LYS A 24 2.55 -6.87 -10.15
C LYS A 24 1.39 -6.74 -9.14
N GLN A 25 0.60 -5.66 -9.20
CA GLN A 25 -0.56 -5.44 -8.32
C GLN A 25 -1.81 -6.22 -8.74
N TYR A 26 -1.77 -6.92 -9.88
CA TYR A 26 -2.88 -7.76 -10.36
C TYR A 26 -2.58 -9.23 -10.11
N ALA A 27 -3.42 -9.90 -9.33
CA ALA A 27 -3.31 -11.34 -9.09
C ALA A 27 -3.53 -12.19 -10.38
N SER A 28 -4.19 -11.64 -11.38
CA SER A 28 -4.45 -12.27 -12.67
C SER A 28 -3.22 -12.31 -13.60
N ILE A 29 -2.17 -11.54 -13.34
CA ILE A 29 -0.93 -11.58 -14.14
C ILE A 29 0.00 -12.60 -13.52
N SER A 30 0.32 -13.67 -14.28
CA SER A 30 1.11 -14.79 -13.75
C SER A 30 2.53 -14.38 -13.31
N LYS A 31 3.06 -15.09 -12.32
CA LYS A 31 4.44 -14.94 -11.85
C LYS A 31 5.46 -15.09 -13.00
N ALA A 32 5.23 -16.07 -13.88
CA ALA A 32 6.07 -16.28 -15.06
C ALA A 32 6.10 -15.05 -15.98
N LYS A 33 4.94 -14.42 -16.24
CA LYS A 33 4.87 -13.19 -17.05
C LYS A 33 5.55 -12.01 -16.39
N LEU A 34 5.41 -11.84 -15.09
CA LEU A 34 6.11 -10.78 -14.34
C LEU A 34 7.63 -10.99 -14.36
N THR A 35 8.09 -12.23 -14.22
CA THR A 35 9.52 -12.59 -14.31
C THR A 35 10.08 -12.32 -15.71
N GLU A 36 9.32 -12.67 -16.77
CA GLU A 36 9.68 -12.32 -18.16
C GLU A 36 9.85 -10.81 -18.35
N LEU A 37 8.87 -10.02 -17.87
CA LEU A 37 8.92 -8.56 -17.95
C LEU A 37 10.13 -7.97 -17.21
N LEU A 38 10.44 -8.47 -16.01
CA LEU A 38 11.59 -8.03 -15.23
C LEU A 38 12.92 -8.39 -15.89
N THR A 39 13.01 -9.57 -16.50
CA THR A 39 14.20 -10.03 -17.22
C THR A 39 14.44 -9.18 -18.48
N ASP A 40 13.40 -8.94 -19.28
CA ASP A 40 13.49 -8.05 -20.45
C ASP A 40 13.85 -6.61 -20.04
N PHE A 41 13.25 -6.10 -18.96
CA PHE A 41 13.55 -4.80 -18.42
C PHE A 41 15.01 -4.65 -18.00
N GLU A 42 15.55 -5.64 -17.27
CA GLU A 42 16.96 -5.67 -16.89
C GLU A 42 17.87 -5.69 -18.09
N GLN A 43 17.58 -6.54 -19.10
CA GLN A 43 18.38 -6.64 -20.30
C GLN A 43 18.44 -5.31 -21.05
N ARG A 44 17.32 -4.63 -21.22
CA ARG A 44 17.27 -3.31 -21.88
C ARG A 44 18.08 -2.26 -21.17
N TYR A 45 18.08 -2.26 -19.82
CA TYR A 45 18.91 -1.34 -19.04
C TYR A 45 20.40 -1.63 -19.18
N ARG A 46 20.80 -2.90 -19.31
CA ARG A 46 22.18 -3.32 -19.59
C ARG A 46 22.62 -2.89 -20.98
N ASP A 47 21.80 -3.12 -21.98
CA ASP A 47 22.07 -2.77 -23.38
C ASP A 47 22.27 -1.27 -23.58
N GLU A 48 21.59 -0.44 -22.77
CA GLU A 48 21.75 1.01 -22.76
C GLU A 48 22.94 1.51 -21.94
N GLY A 49 23.67 0.64 -21.26
CA GLY A 49 24.71 1.04 -20.30
C GLY A 49 24.15 1.88 -19.16
N ALA A 50 22.87 1.74 -18.85
CA ALA A 50 22.21 2.51 -17.81
C ALA A 50 22.52 1.93 -16.42
N GLY A 51 22.57 2.79 -15.40
CA GLY A 51 22.77 2.35 -14.02
C GLY A 51 21.62 1.45 -13.54
N MET A 52 21.98 0.36 -12.84
CA MET A 52 21.07 -0.73 -12.50
C MET A 52 20.15 -0.45 -11.29
N LYS A 53 20.29 0.69 -10.64
CA LYS A 53 19.56 1.02 -9.40
C LYS A 53 18.05 0.85 -9.52
N ILE A 54 17.48 1.25 -10.66
CA ILE A 54 16.05 1.14 -10.93
C ILE A 54 15.58 -0.29 -11.16
N VAL A 55 16.45 -1.12 -11.73
CA VAL A 55 16.18 -2.55 -11.94
C VAL A 55 16.11 -3.25 -10.58
N HIS A 56 17.07 -2.99 -9.69
CA HIS A 56 17.06 -3.52 -8.34
C HIS A 56 15.83 -3.05 -7.54
N GLU A 57 15.42 -1.78 -7.70
CA GLU A 57 14.18 -1.26 -7.11
C GLU A 57 12.93 -2.02 -7.60
N SER A 58 12.85 -2.29 -8.91
CA SER A 58 11.72 -3.01 -9.50
C SER A 58 11.68 -4.48 -9.08
N LYS A 59 12.83 -5.15 -9.04
CA LYS A 59 12.97 -6.53 -8.55
C LYS A 59 12.65 -6.63 -7.06
N PHE A 60 13.18 -5.71 -6.25
CA PHE A 60 12.85 -5.62 -4.84
C PHE A 60 11.34 -5.55 -4.63
N GLY A 61 10.66 -4.63 -5.34
CA GLY A 61 9.20 -4.49 -5.25
C GLY A 61 8.45 -5.75 -5.68
N PHE A 62 8.94 -6.47 -6.68
CA PHE A 62 8.34 -7.74 -7.11
C PHE A 62 8.54 -8.83 -6.05
N TYR A 63 9.77 -9.05 -5.57
CA TYR A 63 10.06 -10.10 -4.60
C TYR A 63 9.42 -9.83 -3.23
N SER A 64 9.37 -8.57 -2.77
CA SER A 64 8.68 -8.22 -1.52
C SER A 64 7.19 -8.50 -1.59
N GLU A 65 6.53 -8.20 -2.72
CA GLU A 65 5.10 -8.43 -2.92
C GLU A 65 4.77 -9.88 -3.35
N SER A 66 5.76 -10.68 -3.75
CA SER A 66 5.56 -12.11 -4.01
C SER A 66 5.89 -13.01 -2.82
N GLY A 67 6.34 -12.43 -1.69
CA GLY A 67 6.71 -13.18 -0.50
C GLY A 67 8.10 -13.83 -0.55
N GLU A 68 8.90 -13.50 -1.57
CA GLU A 68 10.29 -13.99 -1.74
C GLU A 68 11.27 -13.08 -0.99
N LEU A 69 11.12 -13.01 0.34
CA LEU A 69 11.71 -11.98 1.19
C LEU A 69 13.24 -11.98 1.19
N GLU A 70 13.89 -13.14 1.08
CA GLU A 70 15.35 -13.24 0.99
C GLU A 70 15.87 -12.61 -0.31
N LEU A 71 15.14 -12.81 -1.43
CA LEU A 71 15.46 -12.18 -2.70
C LEU A 71 15.20 -10.67 -2.65
N ALA A 72 14.15 -10.24 -1.95
CA ALA A 72 13.88 -8.82 -1.74
C ALA A 72 15.02 -8.13 -0.98
N GLU A 73 15.48 -8.69 0.14
CA GLU A 73 16.59 -8.12 0.91
C GLU A 73 17.90 -8.08 0.09
N LYS A 74 18.16 -9.11 -0.71
CA LYS A 74 19.30 -9.12 -1.63
C LYS A 74 19.23 -7.98 -2.65
N GLU A 75 18.07 -7.75 -3.26
CA GLU A 75 17.88 -6.67 -4.22
C GLU A 75 17.96 -5.28 -3.54
N LEU A 76 17.51 -5.17 -2.29
CA LEU A 76 17.65 -3.96 -1.48
C LEU A 76 19.12 -3.61 -1.24
N GLU A 77 19.96 -4.60 -0.94
CA GLU A 77 21.41 -4.39 -0.77
C GLU A 77 22.09 -4.02 -2.09
N LEU A 78 21.76 -4.72 -3.18
CA LEU A 78 22.26 -4.37 -4.51
C LEU A 78 21.84 -2.95 -4.91
N HIS A 79 20.62 -2.53 -4.57
CA HIS A 79 20.13 -1.17 -4.81
C HIS A 79 20.99 -0.11 -4.06
N ARG A 80 21.47 -0.38 -2.84
CA ARG A 80 22.30 0.56 -2.08
C ARG A 80 23.61 0.90 -2.79
N THR A 81 24.23 -0.09 -3.39
CA THR A 81 25.57 0.01 -4.02
C THR A 81 25.49 0.32 -5.52
N ALA A 82 24.35 0.11 -6.17
CA ALA A 82 24.18 0.30 -7.59
C ALA A 82 24.25 1.78 -8.01
N THR A 83 24.80 2.03 -9.20
CA THR A 83 24.86 3.34 -9.82
C THR A 83 23.50 3.83 -10.24
N PHE A 84 23.28 5.14 -10.12
CA PHE A 84 22.05 5.78 -10.60
C PHE A 84 21.95 5.68 -12.12
N SER A 85 20.76 5.35 -12.59
CA SER A 85 20.43 5.47 -14.01
C SER A 85 20.16 6.92 -14.38
N ILE A 86 20.51 7.30 -15.59
CA ILE A 86 20.12 8.59 -16.19
C ILE A 86 18.59 8.68 -16.46
N PHE A 87 17.90 7.52 -16.45
CA PHE A 87 16.44 7.41 -16.64
C PHE A 87 15.66 7.57 -15.32
N VAL A 88 16.25 8.26 -14.40
CA VAL A 88 15.78 8.39 -13.02
C VAL A 88 14.75 9.50 -12.90
N GLY A 89 13.57 9.16 -12.36
CA GLY A 89 12.64 10.13 -11.81
C GLY A 89 13.19 10.90 -10.59
N CYS A 90 12.32 11.52 -9.81
CA CYS A 90 12.67 12.30 -8.63
C CYS A 90 13.61 11.53 -7.68
N ARG A 91 14.78 12.10 -7.39
CA ARG A 91 15.79 11.52 -6.51
C ARG A 91 15.27 11.28 -5.09
N ASP A 92 14.42 12.18 -4.59
CA ASP A 92 13.86 12.08 -3.24
C ASP A 92 12.80 10.99 -3.14
N CYS A 93 11.93 10.84 -4.16
CA CYS A 93 10.94 9.75 -4.21
C CYS A 93 11.58 8.37 -4.11
N ARG A 94 12.77 8.22 -4.66
CA ARG A 94 13.50 6.95 -4.67
C ARG A 94 14.13 6.57 -3.35
N LYS A 95 14.45 7.54 -2.52
CA LYS A 95 14.95 7.25 -1.17
C LYS A 95 13.87 6.56 -0.34
N LEU A 96 12.60 6.77 -0.68
CA LEU A 96 11.45 6.29 0.09
C LEU A 96 10.80 5.00 -0.46
N PHE A 97 11.42 4.35 -1.46
CA PHE A 97 10.80 3.21 -2.14
C PHE A 97 10.52 2.01 -1.21
N ALA A 98 11.35 1.82 -0.18
CA ALA A 98 11.23 0.69 0.75
C ALA A 98 10.26 0.94 1.92
N LYS A 99 9.61 2.12 2.01
CA LYS A 99 8.79 2.48 3.19
C LYS A 99 7.66 1.51 3.49
N THR A 100 6.94 1.04 2.47
CA THR A 100 5.83 0.09 2.63
C THR A 100 6.35 -1.26 3.11
N TYR A 101 7.42 -1.76 2.50
CA TYR A 101 8.06 -3.00 2.94
C TYR A 101 8.49 -2.94 4.42
N LEU A 102 9.10 -1.83 4.85
CA LEU A 102 9.53 -1.67 6.24
C LEU A 102 8.34 -1.66 7.21
N ILE A 103 7.23 -1.01 6.85
CA ILE A 103 6.00 -1.01 7.65
C ILE A 103 5.44 -2.42 7.79
N ASP A 104 5.35 -3.16 6.68
CA ASP A 104 4.83 -4.53 6.64
C ASP A 104 5.70 -5.49 7.45
N ARG A 105 7.00 -5.24 7.55
CA ARG A 105 7.95 -6.01 8.37
C ARG A 105 8.04 -5.55 9.83
N GLY A 106 7.23 -4.55 10.25
CA GLY A 106 7.24 -4.03 11.62
C GLY A 106 8.49 -3.23 11.98
N ARG A 107 9.26 -2.77 10.98
CA ARG A 107 10.51 -1.99 11.15
C ARG A 107 10.19 -0.50 11.28
N TYR A 108 9.38 -0.14 12.27
CA TYR A 108 8.75 1.17 12.38
C TYR A 108 9.73 2.32 12.65
N GLU A 109 10.78 2.11 13.46
CA GLU A 109 11.84 3.10 13.66
C GLU A 109 12.54 3.42 12.35
N GLU A 110 12.88 2.41 11.57
CA GLU A 110 13.53 2.59 10.27
C GLU A 110 12.62 3.31 9.27
N VAL A 111 11.32 3.11 9.36
CA VAL A 111 10.34 3.89 8.56
C VAL A 111 10.41 5.37 8.90
N LEU A 112 10.40 5.73 10.18
CA LEU A 112 10.47 7.13 10.61
C LEU A 112 11.82 7.76 10.27
N GLU A 113 12.91 7.01 10.39
CA GLU A 113 14.24 7.42 9.94
C GLU A 113 14.27 7.69 8.43
N LEU A 114 13.75 6.75 7.63
CA LEU A 114 13.64 6.86 6.18
C LEU A 114 12.81 8.06 5.75
N LEU A 115 11.71 8.35 6.46
CA LEU A 115 10.81 9.46 6.21
C LEU A 115 11.30 10.80 6.79
N SER A 116 12.36 10.83 7.61
CA SER A 116 12.81 12.04 8.30
C SER A 116 13.03 13.25 7.40
N PRO A 117 13.55 13.15 6.16
CA PRO A 117 13.67 14.29 5.26
C PRO A 117 12.29 14.88 4.85
N VAL A 118 11.25 14.03 4.73
CA VAL A 118 9.87 14.47 4.46
C VAL A 118 9.29 15.15 5.69
N LEU A 119 9.43 14.52 6.84
CA LEU A 119 8.87 15.00 8.11
C LEU A 119 9.49 16.34 8.53
N ASN A 120 10.76 16.55 8.19
CA ASN A 120 11.51 17.79 8.45
C ASN A 120 11.42 18.82 7.29
N GLN A 121 10.55 18.59 6.30
CA GLN A 121 10.36 19.48 5.14
C GLN A 121 11.64 19.78 4.36
N GLN A 122 12.56 18.82 4.29
CA GLN A 122 13.84 18.92 3.59
C GLN A 122 13.79 18.41 2.15
N VAL A 123 12.62 17.94 1.69
CA VAL A 123 12.40 17.45 0.34
C VAL A 123 11.70 18.52 -0.51
N THR A 124 12.10 18.61 -1.77
CA THR A 124 11.50 19.55 -2.73
C THR A 124 10.37 18.93 -3.54
N CYS A 125 10.15 17.63 -3.41
CA CYS A 125 9.14 16.91 -4.16
C CYS A 125 7.79 16.90 -3.41
N HIS A 126 6.81 17.64 -3.92
CA HIS A 126 5.46 17.69 -3.37
C HIS A 126 4.75 16.32 -3.29
N LEU A 127 5.13 15.37 -4.14
CA LEU A 127 4.59 14.01 -4.05
C LEU A 127 5.05 13.29 -2.78
N ASN A 128 6.25 13.57 -2.29
CA ASN A 128 6.76 12.95 -1.08
C ASN A 128 6.09 13.48 0.19
N GLU A 129 5.76 14.77 0.24
CA GLU A 129 4.96 15.31 1.33
C GLU A 129 3.63 14.58 1.41
N ARG A 130 2.97 14.35 0.26
CA ARG A 130 1.68 13.66 0.19
C ARG A 130 1.75 12.20 0.64
N TYR A 131 2.78 11.47 0.23
CA TYR A 131 2.83 10.01 0.41
C TYR A 131 3.69 9.54 1.58
N GLY A 132 4.13 10.44 2.45
CA GLY A 132 4.93 10.13 3.63
C GLY A 132 4.12 10.09 4.92
N TYR A 133 3.21 11.04 5.11
CA TYR A 133 2.57 11.23 6.41
C TYR A 133 1.63 10.09 6.85
N HIS A 134 0.88 9.44 5.94
CA HIS A 134 0.03 8.31 6.31
C HIS A 134 0.84 7.10 6.79
N ILE A 135 2.04 6.86 6.21
CA ILE A 135 2.94 5.80 6.65
C ILE A 135 3.63 6.18 7.97
N ALA A 136 4.06 7.46 8.11
CA ALA A 136 4.63 7.94 9.37
C ALA A 136 3.62 7.89 10.52
N MET A 137 2.35 8.21 10.26
CA MET A 137 1.25 8.08 11.22
C MET A 137 1.15 6.65 11.74
N LEU A 138 1.12 5.67 10.82
CA LEU A 138 1.02 4.27 11.18
C LEU A 138 2.25 3.81 11.97
N ALA A 139 3.47 4.15 11.53
CA ALA A 139 4.69 3.81 12.23
C ALA A 139 4.76 4.41 13.63
N ALA A 140 4.43 5.69 13.79
CA ALA A 140 4.40 6.37 15.09
C ALA A 140 3.36 5.76 16.03
N MET A 141 2.17 5.43 15.53
CA MET A 141 1.13 4.73 16.29
C MET A 141 1.63 3.37 16.80
N MET A 142 2.25 2.57 15.93
CA MET A 142 2.77 1.25 16.28
C MET A 142 3.91 1.30 17.31
N LEU A 143 4.63 2.43 17.40
CA LEU A 143 5.65 2.70 18.40
C LEU A 143 5.09 3.32 19.70
N GLY A 144 3.76 3.50 19.81
CA GLY A 144 3.15 4.17 20.94
C GLY A 144 3.41 5.68 21.01
N ARG A 145 3.92 6.28 19.93
CA ARG A 145 4.19 7.73 19.82
C ARG A 145 2.92 8.49 19.39
N TRP A 146 1.89 8.43 20.24
CA TRP A 146 0.53 8.89 19.92
C TRP A 146 0.45 10.36 19.50
N LYS A 147 1.20 11.25 20.15
CA LYS A 147 1.23 12.68 19.78
C LYS A 147 1.79 12.90 18.36
N GLU A 148 2.82 12.17 17.99
CA GLU A 148 3.39 12.23 16.64
C GLU A 148 2.41 11.67 15.64
N ALA A 149 1.79 10.51 15.94
CA ALA A 149 0.78 9.89 15.10
C ALA A 149 -0.40 10.84 14.82
N GLU A 150 -0.88 11.57 15.83
CA GLU A 150 -1.95 12.57 15.68
C GLU A 150 -1.52 13.73 14.76
N ILE A 151 -0.31 14.26 14.92
CA ILE A 151 0.22 15.32 14.05
C ILE A 151 0.28 14.83 12.59
N TYR A 152 0.74 13.61 12.38
CA TYR A 152 0.83 13.02 11.03
C TYR A 152 -0.55 12.70 10.46
N ALA A 153 -1.51 12.26 11.29
CA ALA A 153 -2.90 12.06 10.89
C ALA A 153 -3.54 13.35 10.36
N VAL A 154 -3.37 14.47 11.09
CA VAL A 154 -3.88 15.79 10.65
C VAL A 154 -3.23 16.24 9.34
N LYS A 155 -1.92 16.02 9.16
CA LYS A 155 -1.22 16.40 7.93
C LYS A 155 -1.67 15.55 6.75
N SER A 156 -1.85 14.24 6.94
CA SER A 156 -2.23 13.32 5.87
C SER A 156 -3.72 13.32 5.55
N SER A 157 -4.61 13.73 6.47
CA SER A 157 -6.06 13.76 6.25
C SER A 157 -6.47 14.69 5.10
N ARG A 158 -5.74 15.80 4.89
CA ARG A 158 -5.94 16.71 3.77
C ARG A 158 -5.71 16.06 2.40
N GLU A 159 -5.00 14.95 2.37
CA GLU A 159 -4.63 14.24 1.16
C GLU A 159 -5.69 13.22 0.73
N ILE A 160 -6.43 12.64 1.68
CA ILE A 160 -7.52 11.70 1.37
C ILE A 160 -8.56 12.34 0.47
N ASP A 161 -8.88 13.60 0.67
CA ASP A 161 -9.85 14.35 -0.13
C ASP A 161 -9.35 14.62 -1.56
N LEU A 162 -8.02 14.68 -1.75
CA LEU A 162 -7.38 14.94 -3.03
C LEU A 162 -6.98 13.65 -3.78
N THR A 163 -7.11 12.50 -3.14
CA THR A 163 -6.61 11.20 -3.64
C THR A 163 -7.71 10.16 -3.74
N LEU A 164 -8.86 10.54 -4.31
CA LEU A 164 -9.94 9.60 -4.56
C LEU A 164 -9.45 8.38 -5.37
N GLY A 165 -9.72 7.18 -4.86
CA GLY A 165 -9.26 5.92 -5.45
C GLY A 165 -7.85 5.49 -5.04
N MET A 166 -7.15 6.24 -4.21
CA MET A 166 -5.86 5.80 -3.63
C MET A 166 -6.10 4.97 -2.36
N LEU A 167 -6.55 3.75 -2.55
CA LEU A 167 -6.96 2.83 -1.49
C LEU A 167 -5.86 2.56 -0.47
N TYR A 168 -4.59 2.51 -0.91
CA TYR A 168 -3.43 2.32 -0.04
C TYR A 168 -3.15 3.50 0.92
N VAL A 169 -3.61 4.71 0.58
CA VAL A 169 -3.52 5.88 1.49
C VAL A 169 -4.63 5.82 2.54
N ALA A 170 -5.80 5.32 2.16
CA ALA A 170 -6.96 5.25 3.04
C ALA A 170 -6.83 4.16 4.12
N SER A 171 -6.17 3.04 3.82
CA SER A 171 -5.98 1.93 4.75
C SER A 171 -5.36 2.35 6.09
N PRO A 172 -4.21 3.03 6.15
CA PRO A 172 -3.63 3.52 7.40
C PRO A 172 -4.56 4.42 8.20
N HIS A 173 -5.38 5.24 7.53
CA HIS A 173 -6.34 6.10 8.21
C HIS A 173 -7.49 5.31 8.84
N LEU A 174 -8.01 4.30 8.16
CA LEU A 174 -9.03 3.42 8.73
C LEU A 174 -8.51 2.71 9.97
N ILE A 175 -7.27 2.21 9.93
CA ILE A 175 -6.60 1.58 11.08
C ILE A 175 -6.48 2.59 12.23
N TYR A 176 -5.94 3.77 11.96
CA TYR A 176 -5.75 4.81 12.96
C TYR A 176 -7.09 5.24 13.59
N TYR A 177 -8.11 5.55 12.79
CA TYR A 177 -9.41 5.99 13.29
C TYR A 177 -10.16 4.88 14.03
N GLY A 178 -9.99 3.62 13.64
CA GLY A 178 -10.52 2.49 14.37
C GLY A 178 -9.90 2.35 15.76
N ILE A 179 -8.58 2.40 15.86
CA ILE A 179 -7.84 2.25 17.12
C ILE A 179 -8.07 3.44 18.06
N THR A 180 -8.14 4.67 17.51
CA THR A 180 -8.38 5.89 18.29
C THR A 180 -9.87 6.18 18.53
N ALA A 181 -10.76 5.25 18.18
CA ALA A 181 -12.23 5.39 18.28
C ALA A 181 -12.81 6.65 17.61
N GLN A 182 -12.12 7.20 16.60
CA GLN A 182 -12.61 8.33 15.80
C GLN A 182 -13.55 7.82 14.68
N PHE A 183 -14.62 7.13 15.07
CA PHE A 183 -15.48 6.38 14.15
C PHE A 183 -16.17 7.24 13.08
N SER A 184 -16.46 8.52 13.35
CA SER A 184 -17.03 9.41 12.34
C SER A 184 -16.05 9.66 11.19
N ALA A 185 -14.80 9.98 11.53
CA ALA A 185 -13.76 10.21 10.52
C ALA A 185 -13.45 8.95 9.71
N GLY A 186 -13.39 7.79 10.36
CA GLY A 186 -13.20 6.50 9.67
C GLY A 186 -14.35 6.17 8.73
N ARG A 187 -15.60 6.44 9.13
CA ARG A 187 -16.77 6.30 8.26
C ARG A 187 -16.64 7.16 7.00
N ASP A 188 -16.30 8.44 7.16
CA ASP A 188 -16.19 9.38 6.04
C ASP A 188 -15.08 8.93 5.05
N VAL A 189 -13.97 8.39 5.54
CA VAL A 189 -12.93 7.78 4.70
C VAL A 189 -13.44 6.55 3.98
N PHE A 190 -14.14 5.65 4.68
CA PHE A 190 -14.69 4.43 4.09
C PHE A 190 -15.69 4.76 2.97
N GLU A 191 -16.66 5.64 3.22
CA GLU A 191 -17.66 6.05 2.24
C GLU A 191 -17.05 6.64 0.97
N LYS A 192 -16.01 7.46 1.09
CA LYS A 192 -15.34 8.08 -0.05
C LYS A 192 -14.55 7.07 -0.89
N GLN A 193 -13.97 6.06 -0.29
CA GLN A 193 -13.03 5.17 -0.95
C GLN A 193 -13.63 3.80 -1.35
N PHE A 194 -14.61 3.29 -0.60
CA PHE A 194 -15.23 2.00 -0.88
C PHE A 194 -15.78 1.84 -2.29
N PRO A 195 -16.36 2.87 -2.94
CA PRO A 195 -16.81 2.77 -4.34
C PRO A 195 -15.72 2.35 -5.32
N PHE A 196 -14.44 2.58 -4.99
CA PHE A 196 -13.30 2.17 -5.83
C PHE A 196 -12.93 0.70 -5.63
N VAL A 197 -13.27 0.10 -4.48
CA VAL A 197 -13.11 -1.35 -4.27
C VAL A 197 -14.00 -2.14 -5.22
N LEU A 198 -15.18 -1.62 -5.53
CA LEU A 198 -16.16 -2.25 -6.44
C LEU A 198 -15.80 -2.09 -7.92
N LYS A 199 -14.82 -1.24 -8.26
CA LYS A 199 -14.37 -1.02 -9.64
C LYS A 199 -13.28 -2.01 -10.03
N PRO A 200 -13.05 -2.25 -11.34
CA PRO A 200 -11.95 -3.07 -11.84
C PRO A 200 -10.60 -2.34 -11.71
N VAL A 201 -10.17 -2.08 -10.48
CA VAL A 201 -8.82 -1.56 -10.17
C VAL A 201 -7.91 -2.70 -9.72
N SER A 202 -6.60 -2.44 -9.56
CA SER A 202 -5.63 -3.44 -9.14
C SER A 202 -5.98 -4.10 -7.79
N ASP A 203 -5.65 -5.37 -7.64
CA ASP A 203 -6.06 -6.20 -6.50
C ASP A 203 -5.33 -5.83 -5.21
N LEU A 204 -4.03 -5.50 -5.28
CA LEU A 204 -3.23 -5.22 -4.09
C LEU A 204 -3.73 -4.00 -3.29
N PRO A 205 -3.98 -2.83 -3.88
CA PRO A 205 -4.58 -1.71 -3.15
C PRO A 205 -5.96 -2.00 -2.56
N LYS A 206 -6.76 -2.88 -3.21
CA LYS A 206 -8.04 -3.33 -2.64
C LYS A 206 -7.80 -4.14 -1.38
N LEU A 207 -6.88 -5.10 -1.41
CA LEU A 207 -6.53 -5.91 -0.26
C LEU A 207 -6.07 -5.05 0.92
N GLU A 208 -5.16 -4.11 0.67
CA GLU A 208 -4.68 -3.18 1.69
C GLU A 208 -5.82 -2.37 2.32
N PHE A 209 -6.71 -1.81 1.49
CA PHE A 209 -7.87 -1.08 1.98
C PHE A 209 -8.82 -1.94 2.81
N LEU A 210 -9.11 -3.17 2.36
CA LEU A 210 -9.99 -4.08 3.06
C LEU A 210 -9.43 -4.53 4.41
N ILE A 211 -8.11 -4.71 4.53
CA ILE A 211 -7.43 -4.95 5.82
C ILE A 211 -7.67 -3.76 6.77
N GLY A 212 -7.48 -2.54 6.29
CA GLY A 212 -7.75 -1.35 7.09
C GLY A 212 -9.21 -1.23 7.50
N ALA A 213 -10.15 -1.53 6.58
CA ALA A 213 -11.57 -1.56 6.86
C ALA A 213 -11.96 -2.63 7.88
N GLN A 214 -11.37 -3.82 7.81
CA GLN A 214 -11.58 -4.89 8.79
C GLN A 214 -11.17 -4.44 10.20
N VAL A 215 -10.01 -3.82 10.35
CA VAL A 215 -9.57 -3.28 11.64
C VAL A 215 -10.56 -2.23 12.15
N TYR A 216 -10.96 -1.30 11.30
CA TYR A 216 -11.92 -0.25 11.66
C TYR A 216 -13.27 -0.83 12.13
N PHE A 217 -13.87 -1.73 11.37
CA PHE A 217 -15.18 -2.31 11.71
C PHE A 217 -15.11 -3.26 12.92
N ASN A 218 -14.01 -3.99 13.11
CA ASN A 218 -13.78 -4.77 14.33
C ASN A 218 -13.74 -3.88 15.57
N ARG A 219 -13.05 -2.75 15.53
CA ARG A 219 -13.01 -1.77 16.64
C ARG A 219 -14.39 -1.13 16.87
N LEU A 220 -15.11 -0.81 15.82
CA LEU A 220 -16.47 -0.31 15.90
C LEU A 220 -17.41 -1.32 16.58
N GLN A 221 -17.35 -2.60 16.20
CA GLN A 221 -18.16 -3.67 16.79
C GLN A 221 -17.82 -3.87 18.28
N ARG A 222 -16.53 -3.88 18.64
CA ARG A 222 -16.06 -3.98 20.03
C ARG A 222 -16.50 -2.80 20.91
N SER A 223 -16.75 -1.63 20.32
CA SER A 223 -17.33 -0.49 21.03
C SER A 223 -18.82 -0.62 21.33
N GLY A 224 -19.45 -1.76 20.98
CA GLY A 224 -20.86 -2.06 21.17
C GLY A 224 -21.76 -1.59 20.03
N ARG A 225 -21.25 -1.00 18.97
CA ARG A 225 -22.05 -0.56 17.82
C ARG A 225 -22.31 -1.72 16.88
N LYS A 226 -23.60 -2.11 16.77
CA LYS A 226 -24.05 -3.20 15.90
C LYS A 226 -24.40 -2.75 14.49
N THR A 227 -24.70 -1.48 14.33
CA THR A 227 -25.11 -0.90 13.04
C THR A 227 -24.32 0.38 12.74
N ILE A 228 -24.22 0.70 11.46
CA ILE A 228 -23.64 1.94 10.95
C ILE A 228 -24.45 2.43 9.73
N ARG A 229 -24.65 3.74 9.63
CA ARG A 229 -25.18 4.35 8.42
C ARG A 229 -24.04 4.68 7.48
N LEU A 230 -24.14 4.20 6.24
CA LEU A 230 -23.16 4.43 5.18
C LEU A 230 -23.83 4.84 3.90
N SER A 231 -23.33 5.89 3.26
CA SER A 231 -23.71 6.32 1.91
C SER A 231 -22.72 5.72 0.89
N VAL A 232 -22.92 4.45 0.58
CA VAL A 232 -22.08 3.69 -0.38
C VAL A 232 -22.95 3.10 -1.49
N PRO A 233 -22.39 2.81 -2.69
CA PRO A 233 -23.14 2.16 -3.76
C PRO A 233 -23.73 0.82 -3.31
N GLU A 234 -24.91 0.51 -3.82
CA GLU A 234 -25.54 -0.79 -3.59
C GLU A 234 -24.65 -1.93 -4.11
N HIS A 235 -24.59 -3.00 -3.34
CA HIS A 235 -23.89 -4.22 -3.69
C HIS A 235 -24.77 -5.43 -3.41
N SER A 236 -24.74 -6.43 -4.30
CA SER A 236 -25.62 -7.60 -4.23
C SER A 236 -25.46 -8.46 -2.97
N GLU A 237 -24.36 -8.35 -2.26
CA GLU A 237 -24.09 -9.08 -1.02
C GLU A 237 -24.32 -8.23 0.24
N LEU A 238 -24.63 -6.94 0.08
CA LEU A 238 -24.88 -6.03 1.18
C LEU A 238 -26.31 -5.50 1.07
N HIS A 239 -27.15 -5.81 2.04
CA HIS A 239 -28.58 -5.48 2.03
C HIS A 239 -28.95 -4.48 3.13
N PRO A 240 -28.65 -3.18 2.96
CA PRO A 240 -28.97 -2.19 3.97
C PRO A 240 -30.45 -1.86 4.00
N GLU A 241 -30.98 -1.63 5.20
CA GLU A 241 -32.25 -0.96 5.36
C GLU A 241 -32.02 0.57 5.48
N LYS A 242 -32.44 1.33 4.48
CA LYS A 242 -32.30 2.81 4.48
C LYS A 242 -30.87 3.28 4.79
N GLU A 243 -29.87 2.73 4.07
CA GLU A 243 -28.43 2.99 4.27
C GLU A 243 -27.87 2.56 5.64
N VAL A 244 -28.62 1.80 6.44
CA VAL A 244 -28.16 1.26 7.71
C VAL A 244 -27.69 -0.18 7.51
N TYR A 245 -26.40 -0.40 7.74
CA TYR A 245 -25.73 -1.69 7.58
C TYR A 245 -25.50 -2.34 8.94
N GLN A 246 -25.67 -3.67 9.00
CA GLN A 246 -25.20 -4.46 10.13
C GLN A 246 -23.67 -4.58 10.07
N VAL A 247 -22.97 -4.20 11.13
CA VAL A 247 -21.49 -4.22 11.18
C VAL A 247 -20.94 -5.64 10.97
N GLY A 248 -21.64 -6.66 11.51
CA GLY A 248 -21.26 -8.05 11.31
C GLY A 248 -21.35 -8.52 9.86
N GLU A 249 -22.37 -8.07 9.10
CA GLU A 249 -22.50 -8.40 7.68
C GLU A 249 -21.43 -7.73 6.83
N LEU A 250 -21.09 -6.46 7.15
CA LEU A 250 -19.98 -5.76 6.50
C LEU A 250 -18.64 -6.48 6.76
N LEU A 251 -18.41 -6.94 7.99
CA LEU A 251 -17.19 -7.70 8.32
C LEU A 251 -17.12 -9.01 7.55
N LEU A 252 -18.21 -9.78 7.46
CA LEU A 252 -18.25 -11.03 6.69
C LEU A 252 -17.96 -10.79 5.21
N PHE A 253 -18.51 -9.72 4.63
CA PHE A 253 -18.24 -9.32 3.25
C PHE A 253 -16.74 -8.97 3.07
N ILE A 254 -16.18 -8.16 3.97
CA ILE A 254 -14.77 -7.74 3.92
C ILE A 254 -13.85 -8.95 4.05
N GLU A 255 -14.11 -9.85 4.98
CA GLU A 255 -13.31 -11.06 5.21
C GLU A 255 -13.34 -11.99 4.00
N LYS A 256 -14.50 -12.17 3.38
CA LYS A 256 -14.65 -12.95 2.15
C LYS A 256 -13.82 -12.36 1.00
N GLU A 257 -13.87 -11.04 0.81
CA GLU A 257 -13.10 -10.37 -0.23
C GLU A 257 -11.59 -10.41 0.04
N ILE A 258 -11.16 -10.24 1.29
CA ILE A 258 -9.76 -10.41 1.70
C ILE A 258 -9.28 -11.83 1.36
N ASP A 259 -10.03 -12.87 1.78
CA ASP A 259 -9.64 -14.27 1.50
C ASP A 259 -9.58 -14.56 0.00
N ARG A 260 -10.54 -14.04 -0.76
CA ARG A 260 -10.57 -14.20 -2.22
C ARG A 260 -9.32 -13.61 -2.89
N ILE A 261 -8.95 -12.38 -2.50
CA ILE A 261 -7.80 -11.68 -3.11
C ILE A 261 -6.48 -12.31 -2.63
N ALA A 262 -6.34 -12.60 -1.34
CA ALA A 262 -5.16 -13.25 -0.78
C ALA A 262 -4.93 -14.62 -1.42
N THR A 263 -5.99 -15.44 -1.56
CA THR A 263 -5.93 -16.74 -2.24
C THR A 263 -5.48 -16.61 -3.71
N ALA A 264 -5.96 -15.59 -4.43
CA ALA A 264 -5.57 -15.36 -5.81
C ALA A 264 -4.07 -14.98 -5.93
N PHE A 265 -3.56 -14.15 -5.01
CA PHE A 265 -2.13 -13.82 -4.97
C PHE A 265 -1.27 -15.03 -4.57
N ASP A 266 -1.68 -15.81 -3.57
CA ASP A 266 -0.96 -17.00 -3.15
C ASP A 266 -0.88 -18.04 -4.27
N HIS A 267 -1.98 -18.26 -4.99
CA HIS A 267 -1.99 -19.10 -6.19
C HIS A 267 -1.03 -18.59 -7.28
N ARG A 268 -1.04 -17.27 -7.55
CA ARG A 268 -0.12 -16.62 -8.51
C ARG A 268 1.33 -16.83 -8.12
N ASN A 269 1.64 -16.64 -6.82
CA ASN A 269 3.00 -16.64 -6.28
C ASN A 269 3.49 -18.06 -5.94
N GLU A 270 2.61 -19.07 -5.97
CA GLU A 270 2.88 -20.46 -5.59
C GLU A 270 3.36 -20.60 -4.13
N ASN A 271 2.73 -19.85 -3.23
CA ASN A 271 3.03 -19.85 -1.79
C ASN A 271 1.79 -19.51 -0.95
N THR A 272 1.96 -19.24 0.36
CA THR A 272 0.90 -18.88 1.34
C THR A 272 1.10 -17.48 1.93
N TYR A 273 1.96 -16.68 1.31
CA TYR A 273 2.44 -15.41 1.86
C TYR A 273 1.32 -14.44 2.19
N TYR A 274 0.34 -14.25 1.31
CA TYR A 274 -0.71 -13.25 1.53
C TYR A 274 -1.71 -13.66 2.61
N LYS A 275 -2.02 -14.94 2.74
CA LYS A 275 -2.85 -15.44 3.86
C LYS A 275 -2.15 -15.26 5.21
N GLU A 276 -0.87 -15.59 5.27
CA GLU A 276 -0.05 -15.38 6.45
C GLU A 276 0.09 -13.90 6.79
N PHE A 277 0.35 -13.05 5.78
CA PHE A 277 0.46 -11.62 5.91
C PHE A 277 -0.84 -10.99 6.46
N VAL A 278 -1.99 -11.34 5.91
CA VAL A 278 -3.30 -10.85 6.40
C VAL A 278 -3.52 -11.24 7.86
N ALA A 279 -3.24 -12.49 8.23
CA ALA A 279 -3.39 -12.97 9.59
C ALA A 279 -2.43 -12.23 10.56
N GLU A 280 -1.19 -12.02 10.14
CA GLU A 280 -0.19 -11.25 10.91
C GLU A 280 -0.63 -9.79 11.10
N MET A 281 -1.10 -9.12 10.04
CA MET A 281 -1.56 -7.73 10.12
C MET A 281 -2.77 -7.60 11.06
N ALA A 282 -3.75 -8.48 10.94
CA ALA A 282 -4.92 -8.50 11.82
C ALA A 282 -4.49 -8.65 13.29
N HIS A 283 -3.63 -9.63 13.59
CA HIS A 283 -3.10 -9.84 14.93
C HIS A 283 -2.34 -8.62 15.45
N ARG A 284 -1.45 -8.06 14.63
CA ARG A 284 -0.59 -6.93 15.00
C ARG A 284 -1.40 -5.67 15.36
N TYR A 285 -2.45 -5.34 14.58
CA TYR A 285 -3.29 -4.18 14.88
C TYR A 285 -4.29 -4.42 16.02
N GLU A 286 -4.63 -5.67 16.31
CA GLU A 286 -5.42 -6.01 17.49
C GLU A 286 -4.72 -5.71 18.80
N GLN A 287 -3.40 -5.88 18.86
CA GLN A 287 -2.57 -5.65 20.05
C GLN A 287 -2.34 -4.16 20.37
N VAL A 288 -2.65 -3.27 19.43
CA VAL A 288 -2.42 -1.83 19.63
C VAL A 288 -3.55 -1.23 20.45
N GLU A 289 -3.23 -0.70 21.62
CA GLU A 289 -4.17 0.02 22.46
C GLU A 289 -3.69 1.45 22.66
N GLN A 290 -4.61 2.42 22.48
CA GLN A 290 -4.32 3.80 22.84
C GLN A 290 -4.31 3.90 24.37
N PRO A 291 -3.28 4.50 25.01
CA PRO A 291 -3.31 4.77 26.44
C PRO A 291 -4.57 5.56 26.79
N GLN A 292 -5.29 5.09 27.80
CA GLN A 292 -6.38 5.88 28.39
C GLN A 292 -5.76 7.10 29.06
N ASN A 293 -6.13 8.32 28.63
CA ASN A 293 -5.75 9.59 29.26
C ASN A 293 -6.40 9.74 30.62
#